data_224fd95cb63171cd7bbaa8682cbd9c94
#
_entry.id   224fd95cb63171cd7bbaa8682cbd9c94
#
_cell.length_a   1.000
_cell.length_b   1.000
_cell.length_c   1.000
_cell.angle_alpha   90.00
_cell.angle_beta   90.00
_cell.angle_gamma   90.00
#
_symmetry.space_group_name_H-M   'P 1'
#
loop_
_entity.id
_entity.type
_entity.pdbx_description
1 polymer ?
#
loop_
_entity_poly.entity_id
_entity_poly.type
_entity_poly.pdbx_seq_one_letter_code
_entity_poly.pdbx_strand_id
1 'polypeptide(L)'
;STAELMSQFLHGEQGALLVASQLASCAPTYNAKLYAASQTFDEARHVEVFNRYLQEKIGIHYPINPALKSLLDKILTDERWDLKFIGMQIIIEGLALAAFSMLKSTSKDPLLKQLLHYVIRDEARHVTFGINYLEDFIKTLSPEEINERAEFAYEACVISRERLINTKSQQRFLGMSEEEAREFQLNTGSFEMFRNFLFSRVIPNLSRIGLLTDEVRPKF
;
A
#
# COMPACT_ATOMS: atom_id res chain seq x y z
N SER A 1 -16.61 0.29 7.28
CA SER A 1 -17.32 1.53 6.89
C SER A 1 -16.44 2.45 6.05
N THR A 2 -17.03 3.40 5.33
CA THR A 2 -16.27 4.41 4.58
C THR A 2 -15.33 5.21 5.50
N ALA A 3 -15.77 5.55 6.69
CA ALA A 3 -14.96 6.27 7.68
C ALA A 3 -13.72 5.48 8.10
N GLU A 4 -13.86 4.18 8.33
CA GLU A 4 -12.74 3.32 8.69
C GLU A 4 -11.73 3.23 7.53
N LEU A 5 -12.22 3.01 6.29
CA LEU A 5 -11.37 2.93 5.11
C LEU A 5 -10.60 4.24 4.86
N MET A 6 -11.30 5.39 4.93
CA MET A 6 -10.70 6.72 4.77
C MET A 6 -9.66 7.02 5.86
N SER A 7 -9.89 6.55 7.10
CA SER A 7 -8.91 6.67 8.18
C SER A 7 -7.65 5.85 7.89
N GLN A 8 -7.80 4.63 7.36
CA GLN A 8 -6.65 3.81 6.99
C GLN A 8 -5.88 4.42 5.80
N PHE A 9 -6.56 5.06 4.85
CA PHE A 9 -5.90 5.82 3.80
C PHE A 9 -5.08 6.97 4.39
N LEU A 10 -5.67 7.79 5.25
CA LEU A 10 -4.92 8.87 5.92
C LEU A 10 -3.66 8.36 6.63
N HIS A 11 -3.75 7.24 7.36
CA HIS A 11 -2.56 6.66 8.01
C HIS A 11 -1.54 6.13 7.01
N GLY A 12 -1.99 5.56 5.89
CA GLY A 12 -1.11 5.16 4.79
C GLY A 12 -0.35 6.34 4.20
N GLU A 13 -1.06 7.44 3.90
CA GLU A 13 -0.46 8.67 3.37
C GLU A 13 0.53 9.33 4.35
N GLN A 14 0.23 9.30 5.65
CA GLN A 14 1.19 9.73 6.68
C GLN A 14 2.47 8.90 6.65
N GLY A 15 2.35 7.58 6.48
CA GLY A 15 3.49 6.68 6.30
C GLY A 15 4.25 6.98 5.00
N ALA A 16 3.54 7.17 3.89
CA ALA A 16 4.13 7.50 2.59
C ALA A 16 4.90 8.83 2.64
N LEU A 17 4.34 9.85 3.29
CA LEU A 17 5.01 11.14 3.54
C LEU A 17 6.36 10.94 4.24
N LEU A 18 6.40 10.14 5.30
CA LEU A 18 7.63 9.89 6.06
C LEU A 18 8.64 9.08 5.25
N VAL A 19 8.22 8.04 4.53
CA VAL A 19 9.10 7.23 3.67
C VAL A 19 9.67 8.08 2.53
N ALA A 20 8.85 8.88 1.84
CA ALA A 20 9.31 9.78 0.77
C ALA A 20 10.34 10.79 1.29
N SER A 21 10.14 11.35 2.50
CA SER A 21 11.11 12.27 3.11
C SER A 21 12.44 11.58 3.45
N GLN A 22 12.41 10.34 3.91
CA GLN A 22 13.63 9.53 4.12
C GLN A 22 14.33 9.23 2.80
N LEU A 23 13.59 8.90 1.74
CA LEU A 23 14.14 8.65 0.40
C LEU A 23 14.80 9.89 -0.18
N ALA A 24 14.30 11.09 0.08
CA ALA A 24 14.97 12.34 -0.30
C ALA A 24 16.38 12.45 0.32
N SER A 25 16.60 11.82 1.48
CA SER A 25 17.91 11.76 2.12
C SER A 25 18.77 10.56 1.66
N CYS A 26 18.21 9.34 1.64
CA CYS A 26 18.97 8.10 1.49
C CYS A 26 19.04 7.56 0.05
N ALA A 27 18.23 8.04 -0.89
CA ALA A 27 18.26 7.56 -2.28
C ALA A 27 19.65 7.77 -2.91
N PRO A 28 20.13 6.83 -3.77
CA PRO A 28 21.54 6.78 -4.15
C PRO A 28 21.93 7.83 -5.20
N THR A 29 20.98 8.38 -5.96
CA THR A 29 21.26 9.36 -7.00
C THR A 29 20.57 10.69 -6.75
N TYR A 30 21.15 11.76 -7.28
CA TYR A 30 20.57 13.10 -7.16
C TYR A 30 19.16 13.18 -7.76
N ASN A 31 18.95 12.57 -8.92
CA ASN A 31 17.63 12.53 -9.56
C ASN A 31 16.59 11.80 -8.71
N ALA A 32 16.95 10.67 -8.08
CA ALA A 32 16.07 9.97 -7.17
C ALA A 32 15.72 10.81 -5.93
N LYS A 33 16.69 11.55 -5.39
CA LYS A 33 16.46 12.50 -4.27
C LYS A 33 15.51 13.63 -4.64
N LEU A 34 15.68 14.23 -5.83
CA LEU A 34 14.79 15.27 -6.32
C LEU A 34 13.36 14.75 -6.51
N TYR A 35 13.24 13.54 -7.07
CA TYR A 35 11.92 12.93 -7.23
C TYR A 35 11.27 12.64 -5.87
N ALA A 36 12.00 12.05 -4.93
CA ALA A 36 11.50 11.77 -3.59
C ALA A 36 11.08 13.05 -2.84
N ALA A 37 11.79 14.16 -3.03
CA ALA A 37 11.38 15.45 -2.49
C ALA A 37 10.07 15.95 -3.11
N SER A 38 9.86 15.77 -4.42
CA SER A 38 8.60 16.06 -5.10
C SER A 38 7.47 15.18 -4.59
N GLN A 39 7.72 13.88 -4.43
CA GLN A 39 6.76 12.95 -3.84
C GLN A 39 6.40 13.35 -2.41
N THR A 40 7.37 13.73 -1.58
CA THR A 40 7.11 14.22 -0.21
C THR A 40 6.10 15.36 -0.20
N PHE A 41 6.16 16.28 -1.17
CA PHE A 41 5.19 17.35 -1.31
C PHE A 41 3.81 16.83 -1.73
N ASP A 42 3.73 15.88 -2.64
CA ASP A 42 2.47 15.23 -3.03
C ASP A 42 1.82 14.54 -1.83
N GLU A 43 2.57 13.74 -1.07
CA GLU A 43 2.07 13.04 0.12
C GLU A 43 1.59 14.01 1.22
N ALA A 44 2.26 15.15 1.39
CA ALA A 44 1.79 16.17 2.33
C ALA A 44 0.41 16.71 1.93
N ARG A 45 0.15 16.90 0.64
CA ARG A 45 -1.18 17.29 0.13
C ARG A 45 -2.21 16.18 0.29
N HIS A 46 -1.83 14.92 0.07
CA HIS A 46 -2.70 13.77 0.27
C HIS A 46 -3.14 13.66 1.74
N VAL A 47 -2.20 13.76 2.68
CA VAL A 47 -2.49 13.80 4.13
C VAL A 47 -3.48 14.91 4.46
N GLU A 48 -3.24 16.12 3.96
CA GLU A 48 -4.12 17.28 4.23
C GLU A 48 -5.54 17.04 3.69
N VAL A 49 -5.68 16.60 2.44
CA VAL A 49 -7.03 16.44 1.85
C VAL A 49 -7.81 15.28 2.46
N PHE A 50 -7.16 14.16 2.80
CA PHE A 50 -7.82 13.06 3.50
C PHE A 50 -8.22 13.44 4.93
N ASN A 51 -7.34 14.15 5.65
CA ASN A 51 -7.63 14.65 6.99
C ASN A 51 -8.83 15.60 6.97
N ARG A 52 -8.85 16.56 6.07
CA ARG A 52 -9.98 17.50 5.92
C ARG A 52 -11.27 16.79 5.55
N TYR A 53 -11.22 15.84 4.62
CA TYR A 53 -12.41 15.06 4.25
C TYR A 53 -12.96 14.29 5.43
N LEU A 54 -12.11 13.66 6.25
CA LEU A 54 -12.52 12.97 7.46
C LEU A 54 -13.14 13.93 8.49
N GLN A 55 -12.53 15.10 8.72
CA GLN A 55 -13.02 16.06 9.71
C GLN A 55 -14.29 16.77 9.27
N GLU A 56 -14.35 17.26 8.02
CA GLU A 56 -15.42 18.15 7.57
C GLU A 56 -16.64 17.39 7.00
N LYS A 57 -16.46 16.18 6.46
CA LYS A 57 -17.52 15.40 5.80
C LYS A 57 -17.97 14.18 6.58
N ILE A 58 -17.06 13.51 7.28
CA ILE A 58 -17.36 12.25 7.97
C ILE A 58 -17.54 12.48 9.48
N GLY A 59 -16.69 13.29 10.10
CA GLY A 59 -16.72 13.59 11.53
C GLY A 59 -16.23 12.46 12.45
N ILE A 60 -15.73 11.35 11.90
CA ILE A 60 -15.25 10.19 12.65
C ILE A 60 -13.87 9.79 12.11
N HIS A 61 -12.96 9.55 13.04
CA HIS A 61 -11.60 9.10 12.77
C HIS A 61 -11.30 7.80 13.53
N TYR A 62 -10.75 6.82 12.84
CA TYR A 62 -10.38 5.53 13.43
C TYR A 62 -8.86 5.40 13.58
N PRO A 63 -8.37 4.66 14.59
CA PRO A 63 -6.94 4.40 14.76
C PRO A 63 -6.39 3.56 13.60
N ILE A 64 -5.08 3.62 13.44
CA ILE A 64 -4.38 2.81 12.45
C ILE A 64 -4.60 1.32 12.70
N ASN A 65 -4.82 0.57 11.62
CA ASN A 65 -4.88 -0.89 11.66
C ASN A 65 -3.49 -1.45 12.09
N PRO A 66 -3.43 -2.39 13.05
CA PRO A 66 -2.16 -2.93 13.53
C PRO A 66 -1.26 -3.53 12.45
N ALA A 67 -1.84 -4.22 11.45
CA ALA A 67 -1.07 -4.78 10.34
C ALA A 67 -0.50 -3.68 9.44
N LEU A 68 -1.28 -2.62 9.14
CA LEU A 68 -0.76 -1.46 8.41
C LEU A 68 0.38 -0.79 9.18
N LYS A 69 0.21 -0.59 10.49
CA LYS A 69 1.25 -0.03 11.35
C LYS A 69 2.53 -0.86 11.30
N SER A 70 2.40 -2.17 11.47
CA SER A 70 3.54 -3.10 11.42
C SER A 70 4.31 -3.01 10.09
N LEU A 71 3.59 -2.93 8.97
CA LEU A 71 4.21 -2.79 7.65
C LEU A 71 4.92 -1.44 7.50
N LEU A 72 4.27 -0.35 7.91
CA LEU A 72 4.89 0.98 7.87
C LEU A 72 6.12 1.07 8.77
N ASP A 73 6.05 0.54 9.99
CA ASP A 73 7.19 0.50 10.91
C ASP A 73 8.36 -0.27 10.28
N LYS A 74 8.10 -1.42 9.65
CA LYS A 74 9.12 -2.22 8.96
C LYS A 74 9.81 -1.43 7.83
N ILE A 75 9.04 -0.69 7.03
CA ILE A 75 9.58 0.13 5.94
C ILE A 75 10.35 1.34 6.48
N LEU A 76 9.82 2.02 7.49
CA LEU A 76 10.41 3.24 8.06
C LEU A 76 11.72 2.97 8.79
N THR A 77 11.86 1.82 9.44
CA THR A 77 13.04 1.46 10.24
C THR A 77 14.15 0.78 9.42
N ASP A 78 13.87 0.27 8.23
CA ASP A 78 14.92 -0.27 7.36
C ASP A 78 15.74 0.88 6.77
N GLU A 79 17.05 0.80 6.84
CA GLU A 79 17.95 1.85 6.31
C GLU A 79 18.17 1.76 4.80
N ARG A 80 17.81 0.64 4.18
CA ARG A 80 18.04 0.38 2.77
C ARG A 80 16.99 1.05 1.91
N TRP A 81 17.43 1.96 1.05
CA TRP A 81 16.56 2.74 0.18
C TRP A 81 15.71 1.88 -0.76
N ASP A 82 16.26 0.79 -1.28
CA ASP A 82 15.56 -0.10 -2.22
C ASP A 82 14.41 -0.87 -1.54
N LEU A 83 14.56 -1.28 -0.27
CA LEU A 83 13.47 -1.89 0.47
C LEU A 83 12.36 -0.89 0.79
N LYS A 84 12.71 0.39 1.01
CA LYS A 84 11.72 1.47 1.13
C LYS A 84 10.92 1.63 -0.17
N PHE A 85 11.58 1.61 -1.33
CA PHE A 85 10.91 1.65 -2.63
C PHE A 85 10.00 0.44 -2.86
N ILE A 86 10.49 -0.78 -2.59
CA ILE A 86 9.69 -2.00 -2.74
C ILE A 86 8.46 -1.96 -1.84
N GLY A 87 8.65 -1.65 -0.56
CA GLY A 87 7.57 -1.64 0.42
C GLY A 87 6.55 -0.53 0.17
N MET A 88 7.00 0.68 -0.14
CA MET A 88 6.12 1.83 -0.33
C MET A 88 5.61 1.93 -1.76
N GLN A 89 6.45 2.25 -2.74
CA GLN A 89 5.98 2.54 -4.10
C GLN A 89 5.40 1.33 -4.82
N ILE A 90 5.95 0.12 -4.61
CA ILE A 90 5.44 -1.06 -5.32
C ILE A 90 4.25 -1.67 -4.59
N ILE A 91 4.33 -1.88 -3.28
CA ILE A 91 3.33 -2.64 -2.54
C ILE A 91 2.24 -1.72 -1.98
N ILE A 92 2.56 -0.77 -1.10
CA ILE A 92 1.54 0.06 -0.44
C ILE A 92 0.81 0.94 -1.45
N GLU A 93 1.52 1.71 -2.26
CA GLU A 93 0.91 2.59 -3.27
C GLU A 93 0.27 1.80 -4.42
N GLY A 94 0.85 0.64 -4.80
CA GLY A 94 0.21 -0.28 -5.76
C GLY A 94 -1.16 -0.76 -5.28
N LEU A 95 -1.29 -1.13 -4.00
CA LEU A 95 -2.56 -1.51 -3.39
C LEU A 95 -3.50 -0.29 -3.24
N ALA A 96 -2.94 0.87 -2.87
CA ALA A 96 -3.69 2.11 -2.74
C ALA A 96 -4.33 2.53 -4.07
N LEU A 97 -3.61 2.45 -5.19
CA LEU A 97 -4.15 2.72 -6.53
C LEU A 97 -5.38 1.87 -6.85
N ALA A 98 -5.35 0.58 -6.54
CA ALA A 98 -6.49 -0.30 -6.75
C ALA A 98 -7.66 0.10 -5.83
N ALA A 99 -7.39 0.30 -4.53
CA ALA A 99 -8.39 0.67 -3.54
C ALA A 99 -9.05 2.04 -3.85
N PHE A 100 -8.25 3.05 -4.21
CA PHE A 100 -8.75 4.37 -4.61
C PHE A 100 -9.59 4.30 -5.89
N SER A 101 -9.16 3.51 -6.87
CA SER A 101 -9.90 3.33 -8.12
C SER A 101 -11.26 2.69 -7.88
N MET A 102 -11.32 1.68 -7.02
CA MET A 102 -12.56 1.03 -6.63
C MET A 102 -13.47 1.99 -5.85
N LEU A 103 -12.94 2.69 -4.85
CA LEU A 103 -13.72 3.65 -4.07
C LEU A 103 -14.24 4.79 -4.94
N LYS A 104 -13.43 5.31 -5.87
CA LYS A 104 -13.84 6.32 -6.84
C LYS A 104 -15.00 5.83 -7.72
N SER A 105 -14.97 4.57 -8.17
CA SER A 105 -16.01 4.01 -9.04
C SER A 105 -17.32 3.77 -8.29
N THR A 106 -17.27 3.38 -7.03
CA THR A 106 -18.45 3.00 -6.22
C THR A 106 -19.03 4.14 -5.38
N SER A 107 -18.25 5.18 -5.09
CA SER A 107 -18.72 6.33 -4.31
C SER A 107 -19.82 7.09 -5.05
N LYS A 108 -20.79 7.60 -4.29
CA LYS A 108 -21.81 8.54 -4.76
C LYS A 108 -21.45 10.00 -4.48
N ASP A 109 -20.43 10.25 -3.65
CA ASP A 109 -19.98 11.60 -3.31
C ASP A 109 -19.08 12.18 -4.42
N PRO A 110 -19.50 13.26 -5.11
CA PRO A 110 -18.72 13.88 -6.17
C PRO A 110 -17.41 14.50 -5.68
N LEU A 111 -17.39 15.01 -4.43
CA LEU A 111 -16.16 15.55 -3.84
C LEU A 111 -15.12 14.46 -3.64
N LEU A 112 -15.52 13.32 -3.06
CA LEU A 112 -14.62 12.18 -2.88
C LEU A 112 -14.11 11.64 -4.23
N LYS A 113 -14.96 11.55 -5.23
CA LYS A 113 -14.55 11.14 -6.58
C LYS A 113 -13.50 12.07 -7.18
N GLN A 114 -13.66 13.38 -6.99
CA GLN A 114 -12.72 14.36 -7.51
C GLN A 114 -11.41 14.34 -6.72
N LEU A 115 -11.45 14.24 -5.40
CA LEU A 115 -10.29 14.08 -4.55
C LEU A 115 -9.46 12.87 -5.00
N LEU A 116 -10.11 11.69 -5.07
CA LEU A 116 -9.46 10.45 -5.48
C LEU A 116 -8.93 10.51 -6.93
N HIS A 117 -9.57 11.28 -7.81
CA HIS A 117 -9.06 11.45 -9.17
C HIS A 117 -7.66 12.07 -9.20
N TYR A 118 -7.40 13.08 -8.38
CA TYR A 118 -6.10 13.74 -8.32
C TYR A 118 -5.07 12.88 -7.59
N VAL A 119 -5.42 12.30 -6.46
CA VAL A 119 -4.55 11.38 -5.71
C VAL A 119 -4.11 10.20 -6.58
N ILE A 120 -5.02 9.53 -7.28
CA ILE A 120 -4.70 8.41 -8.19
C ILE A 120 -3.67 8.81 -9.26
N ARG A 121 -3.73 10.04 -9.78
CA ARG A 121 -2.75 10.52 -10.77
C ARG A 121 -1.35 10.66 -10.18
N ASP A 122 -1.27 11.13 -8.96
CA ASP A 122 -0.01 11.28 -8.25
C ASP A 122 0.58 9.92 -7.89
N GLU A 123 -0.22 9.02 -7.29
CA GLU A 123 0.19 7.65 -6.98
C GLU A 123 0.66 6.86 -8.19
N ALA A 124 0.00 7.01 -9.33
CA ALA A 124 0.42 6.35 -10.57
C ALA A 124 1.83 6.79 -11.01
N ARG A 125 2.21 8.05 -10.76
CA ARG A 125 3.57 8.53 -11.02
C ARG A 125 4.57 7.96 -10.03
N HIS A 126 4.21 7.90 -8.73
CA HIS A 126 5.06 7.34 -7.68
C HIS A 126 5.39 5.87 -7.95
N VAL A 127 4.37 5.05 -8.23
CA VAL A 127 4.55 3.64 -8.60
C VAL A 127 5.41 3.48 -9.85
N THR A 128 5.13 4.27 -10.90
CA THR A 128 5.89 4.21 -12.16
C THR A 128 7.36 4.57 -11.95
N PHE A 129 7.63 5.57 -11.14
CA PHE A 129 9.00 5.94 -10.78
C PHE A 129 9.70 4.81 -10.02
N GLY A 130 9.03 4.25 -9.01
CA GLY A 130 9.57 3.12 -8.24
C GLY A 130 9.92 1.92 -9.13
N ILE A 131 9.03 1.55 -10.06
CA ILE A 131 9.27 0.46 -11.00
C ILE A 131 10.49 0.74 -11.86
N ASN A 132 10.53 1.88 -12.54
CA ASN A 132 11.61 2.22 -13.47
C ASN A 132 12.97 2.30 -12.76
N TYR A 133 12.99 2.80 -11.54
CA TYR A 133 14.22 2.94 -10.76
C TYR A 133 14.72 1.60 -10.22
N LEU A 134 13.81 0.75 -9.72
CA LEU A 134 14.14 -0.57 -9.21
C LEU A 134 14.50 -1.56 -10.32
N GLU A 135 13.84 -1.49 -11.48
CA GLU A 135 14.08 -2.43 -12.59
C GLU A 135 15.57 -2.48 -13.01
N ASP A 136 16.22 -1.33 -13.08
CA ASP A 136 17.65 -1.26 -13.41
C ASP A 136 18.54 -1.62 -12.23
N PHE A 137 18.16 -1.23 -11.02
CA PHE A 137 18.93 -1.53 -9.82
C PHE A 137 18.95 -3.04 -9.49
N ILE A 138 17.80 -3.70 -9.53
CA ILE A 138 17.69 -5.14 -9.22
C ILE A 138 18.59 -5.98 -10.14
N LYS A 139 18.78 -5.58 -11.41
CA LYS A 139 19.69 -6.26 -12.34
C LYS A 139 21.15 -6.22 -11.92
N THR A 140 21.53 -5.33 -11.01
CA THR A 140 22.91 -5.19 -10.52
C THR A 140 23.21 -6.04 -9.29
N LEU A 141 22.17 -6.64 -8.69
CA LEU A 141 22.27 -7.43 -7.45
C LEU A 141 22.63 -8.89 -7.72
N SER A 142 23.24 -9.54 -6.73
CA SER A 142 23.45 -10.99 -6.76
C SER A 142 22.13 -11.76 -6.63
N PRO A 143 22.07 -13.05 -7.02
CA PRO A 143 20.88 -13.88 -6.83
C PRO A 143 20.40 -13.92 -5.38
N GLU A 144 21.31 -13.97 -4.41
CA GLU A 144 21.01 -13.98 -2.98
C GLU A 144 20.38 -12.65 -2.54
N GLU A 145 20.92 -11.53 -3.01
CA GLU A 145 20.36 -10.20 -2.72
C GLU A 145 18.98 -10.02 -3.35
N ILE A 146 18.77 -10.51 -4.58
CA ILE A 146 17.46 -10.50 -5.24
C ILE A 146 16.45 -11.32 -4.43
N ASN A 147 16.85 -12.52 -3.99
CA ASN A 147 15.96 -13.38 -3.21
C ASN A 147 15.60 -12.75 -1.85
N GLU A 148 16.52 -12.08 -1.18
CA GLU A 148 16.23 -11.33 0.05
C GLU A 148 15.14 -10.26 -0.18
N ARG A 149 15.23 -9.51 -1.30
CA ARG A 149 14.23 -8.49 -1.68
C ARG A 149 12.90 -9.13 -2.05
N ALA A 150 12.92 -10.27 -2.71
CA ALA A 150 11.73 -11.04 -3.06
C ALA A 150 11.00 -11.56 -1.81
N GLU A 151 11.73 -12.09 -0.81
CA GLU A 151 11.16 -12.50 0.47
C GLU A 151 10.56 -11.30 1.23
N PHE A 152 11.26 -10.17 1.29
CA PHE A 152 10.71 -8.93 1.87
C PHE A 152 9.40 -8.52 1.20
N ALA A 153 9.35 -8.54 -0.14
CA ALA A 153 8.16 -8.20 -0.90
C ALA A 153 7.00 -9.18 -0.61
N TYR A 154 7.30 -10.47 -0.51
CA TYR A 154 6.31 -11.48 -0.14
C TYR A 154 5.75 -11.24 1.27
N GLU A 155 6.62 -11.03 2.27
CA GLU A 155 6.18 -10.71 3.64
C GLU A 155 5.31 -9.46 3.69
N ALA A 156 5.69 -8.40 2.98
CA ALA A 156 4.90 -7.18 2.91
C ALA A 156 3.51 -7.42 2.27
N CYS A 157 3.42 -8.30 1.27
CA CYS A 157 2.15 -8.72 0.67
C CYS A 157 1.31 -9.54 1.65
N VAL A 158 1.92 -10.45 2.43
CA VAL A 158 1.23 -11.22 3.48
C VAL A 158 0.63 -10.29 4.54
N ILE A 159 1.42 -9.35 5.07
CA ILE A 159 0.95 -8.35 6.04
C ILE A 159 -0.19 -7.50 5.44
N SER A 160 -0.06 -7.10 4.17
CA SER A 160 -1.09 -6.34 3.46
C SER A 160 -2.38 -7.13 3.27
N ARG A 161 -2.30 -8.43 3.04
CA ARG A 161 -3.47 -9.32 2.97
C ARG A 161 -4.17 -9.42 4.32
N GLU A 162 -3.41 -9.56 5.42
CA GLU A 162 -3.96 -9.66 6.77
C GLU A 162 -4.79 -8.41 7.16
N ARG A 163 -4.39 -7.21 6.73
CA ARG A 163 -5.17 -5.98 7.00
C ARG A 163 -6.54 -5.95 6.28
N LEU A 164 -6.75 -6.78 5.27
CA LEU A 164 -8.05 -6.86 4.57
C LEU A 164 -9.06 -7.72 5.34
N ILE A 165 -8.59 -8.53 6.28
CA ILE A 165 -9.44 -9.40 7.10
C ILE A 165 -10.05 -8.56 8.23
N ASN A 166 -11.39 -8.44 8.22
CA ASN A 166 -12.12 -7.73 9.26
C ASN A 166 -13.26 -8.60 9.77
N THR A 167 -13.02 -9.27 10.87
CA THR A 167 -13.93 -10.25 11.49
C THR A 167 -14.97 -9.64 12.44
N LYS A 168 -14.87 -8.34 12.74
CA LYS A 168 -15.73 -7.67 13.77
C LYS A 168 -17.21 -7.79 13.47
N SER A 169 -17.61 -7.70 12.20
CA SER A 169 -19.02 -7.80 11.83
C SER A 169 -19.56 -9.22 12.05
N GLN A 170 -18.80 -10.24 11.64
CA GLN A 170 -19.16 -11.64 11.83
C GLN A 170 -19.23 -12.02 13.31
N GLN A 171 -18.27 -11.58 14.12
CA GLN A 171 -18.30 -11.77 15.56
C GLN A 171 -19.53 -11.10 16.18
N ARG A 172 -19.80 -9.83 15.83
CA ARG A 172 -20.89 -9.05 16.44
C ARG A 172 -22.29 -9.53 16.04
N PHE A 173 -22.50 -9.83 14.75
CA PHE A 173 -23.85 -10.10 14.23
C PHE A 173 -24.16 -11.58 14.10
N LEU A 174 -23.15 -12.44 13.97
CA LEU A 174 -23.31 -13.88 13.79
C LEU A 174 -22.88 -14.69 15.03
N GLY A 175 -22.30 -14.04 16.04
CA GLY A 175 -21.82 -14.67 17.27
C GLY A 175 -20.63 -15.62 17.05
N MET A 176 -19.93 -15.48 15.94
CA MET A 176 -18.75 -16.30 15.61
C MET A 176 -17.57 -15.94 16.50
N SER A 177 -16.73 -16.92 16.83
CA SER A 177 -15.39 -16.65 17.34
C SER A 177 -14.54 -15.91 16.30
N GLU A 178 -13.39 -15.38 16.70
CA GLU A 178 -12.48 -14.70 15.78
C GLU A 178 -11.97 -15.66 14.69
N GLU A 179 -11.66 -16.90 15.07
CA GLU A 179 -11.16 -17.93 14.16
C GLU A 179 -12.21 -18.35 13.13
N GLU A 180 -13.45 -18.63 13.59
CA GLU A 180 -14.58 -18.96 12.71
C GLU A 180 -14.91 -17.82 11.75
N ALA A 181 -14.91 -16.57 12.23
CA ALA A 181 -15.18 -15.40 11.42
C ALA A 181 -14.07 -15.15 10.38
N ARG A 182 -12.81 -15.42 10.74
CA ARG A 182 -11.68 -15.36 9.83
C ARG A 182 -11.78 -16.41 8.72
N GLU A 183 -12.02 -17.66 9.09
CA GLU A 183 -12.20 -18.76 8.15
C GLU A 183 -13.39 -18.51 7.21
N PHE A 184 -14.51 -18.06 7.77
CA PHE A 184 -15.69 -17.68 6.99
C PHE A 184 -15.35 -16.61 5.94
N GLN A 185 -14.64 -15.55 6.33
CA GLN A 185 -14.27 -14.47 5.42
C GLN A 185 -13.31 -14.95 4.33
N LEU A 186 -12.28 -15.70 4.69
CA LEU A 186 -11.29 -16.23 3.74
C LEU A 186 -11.91 -17.14 2.67
N ASN A 187 -12.97 -17.88 3.03
CA ASN A 187 -13.67 -18.79 2.14
C ASN A 187 -14.79 -18.13 1.33
N THR A 188 -15.00 -16.82 1.46
CA THR A 188 -16.00 -16.14 0.64
C THR A 188 -15.43 -15.73 -0.72
N GLY A 189 -16.12 -16.08 -1.81
CA GLY A 189 -15.72 -15.68 -3.17
C GLY A 189 -15.62 -14.17 -3.37
N SER A 190 -16.38 -13.39 -2.60
CA SER A 190 -16.27 -11.91 -2.63
C SER A 190 -14.96 -11.41 -2.05
N PHE A 191 -14.44 -12.01 -1.00
CA PHE A 191 -13.14 -11.67 -0.43
C PHE A 191 -12.01 -12.05 -1.38
N GLU A 192 -12.09 -13.24 -1.98
CA GLU A 192 -11.12 -13.68 -2.98
C GLU A 192 -11.07 -12.73 -4.18
N MET A 193 -12.23 -12.36 -4.72
CA MET A 193 -12.32 -11.42 -5.84
C MET A 193 -11.72 -10.06 -5.48
N PHE A 194 -12.03 -9.54 -4.31
CA PHE A 194 -11.50 -8.27 -3.81
C PHE A 194 -9.98 -8.32 -3.62
N ARG A 195 -9.47 -9.37 -2.98
CA ARG A 195 -8.04 -9.60 -2.83
C ARG A 195 -7.33 -9.65 -4.19
N ASN A 196 -7.85 -10.45 -5.10
CA ASN A 196 -7.27 -10.60 -6.44
C ASN A 196 -7.25 -9.26 -7.20
N PHE A 197 -8.31 -8.46 -7.07
CA PHE A 197 -8.35 -7.11 -7.65
C PHE A 197 -7.24 -6.20 -7.09
N LEU A 198 -7.07 -6.15 -5.76
CA LEU A 198 -6.03 -5.35 -5.15
C LEU A 198 -4.62 -5.77 -5.59
N PHE A 199 -4.34 -7.07 -5.54
CA PHE A 199 -3.02 -7.60 -5.92
C PHE A 199 -2.77 -7.61 -7.44
N SER A 200 -3.81 -7.41 -8.27
CA SER A 200 -3.65 -7.27 -9.72
C SER A 200 -2.74 -6.11 -10.14
N ARG A 201 -2.50 -5.14 -9.26
CA ARG A 201 -1.56 -4.03 -9.49
C ARG A 201 -0.16 -4.33 -8.96
N VAL A 202 -0.04 -5.13 -7.92
CA VAL A 202 1.25 -5.41 -7.25
C VAL A 202 2.01 -6.54 -7.95
N ILE A 203 1.35 -7.67 -8.22
CA ILE A 203 2.02 -8.86 -8.76
C ILE A 203 2.70 -8.62 -10.12
N PRO A 204 2.07 -7.96 -11.11
CA PRO A 204 2.74 -7.65 -12.36
C PRO A 204 3.96 -6.72 -12.19
N ASN A 205 3.90 -5.79 -11.23
CA ASN A 205 5.03 -4.90 -10.95
C ASN A 205 6.20 -5.66 -10.32
N LEU A 206 5.94 -6.55 -9.34
CA LEU A 206 6.97 -7.43 -8.77
C LEU A 206 7.59 -8.35 -9.84
N SER A 207 6.79 -8.87 -10.74
CA SER A 207 7.28 -9.66 -11.88
C SER A 207 8.18 -8.84 -12.79
N ARG A 208 7.77 -7.62 -13.15
CA ARG A 208 8.53 -6.72 -14.03
C ARG A 208 9.89 -6.35 -13.45
N ILE A 209 9.98 -6.07 -12.17
CA ILE A 209 11.25 -5.72 -11.51
C ILE A 209 12.10 -6.95 -11.13
N GLY A 210 11.64 -8.17 -11.42
CA GLY A 210 12.41 -9.40 -11.21
C GLY A 210 12.32 -9.97 -9.78
N LEU A 211 11.36 -9.56 -8.97
CA LEU A 211 11.18 -10.03 -7.58
C LEU A 211 10.18 -11.18 -7.44
N LEU A 212 9.55 -11.66 -8.52
CA LEU A 212 8.83 -12.94 -8.53
C LEU A 212 9.80 -14.07 -8.91
N THR A 213 10.77 -14.34 -8.05
CA THR A 213 11.76 -15.41 -8.23
C THR A 213 11.09 -16.79 -8.20
N ASP A 214 11.80 -17.83 -8.70
CA ASP A 214 11.26 -19.19 -8.67
C ASP A 214 11.06 -19.73 -7.26
N GLU A 215 11.80 -19.20 -6.27
CA GLU A 215 11.66 -19.55 -4.84
C GLU A 215 10.43 -18.89 -4.19
N VAL A 216 10.10 -17.68 -4.58
CA VAL A 216 9.03 -16.88 -3.96
C VAL A 216 7.70 -17.02 -4.71
N ARG A 217 7.73 -17.19 -6.03
CA ARG A 217 6.52 -17.33 -6.87
C ARG A 217 5.50 -18.36 -6.35
N PRO A 218 5.90 -19.58 -5.90
CA PRO A 218 4.94 -20.57 -5.40
C PRO A 218 4.24 -20.18 -4.12
N LYS A 219 4.74 -19.16 -3.39
CA LYS A 219 4.17 -18.69 -2.12
C LYS A 219 3.00 -17.71 -2.32
N PHE A 220 2.92 -17.04 -3.51
CA PHE A 220 1.84 -16.13 -3.87
C PHE A 220 0.58 -16.86 -4.34
#